data_8fd479cb4cca6ffd131915df58167d87
#
_entry.id   8fd479cb4cca6ffd131915df58167d87
#
_cell.length_a   1.000
_cell.length_b   1.000
_cell.length_c   1.000
_cell.angle_alpha   90.00
_cell.angle_beta   90.00
_cell.angle_gamma   90.00
#
_symmetry.space_group_name_H-M   'P 1'
#
loop_
_entity.id
_entity.type
_entity.pdbx_description
1 polymer ?
#
loop_
_entity_poly.entity_id
_entity_poly.type
_entity_poly.pdbx_seq_one_letter_code
_entity_poly.pdbx_strand_id
1 'polypeptide(L)'
;QILAVLLFCAYSYIAAATSETNSREKLQQVKDAQGETEKVLGDVSRNADVMRRGINEIHAKVEQLQSASETTKDAMGQVTIGATDTAEAVQRQLAQTETIGEKVGLVSTVASDITERMEKTLSVLEKGKADMDTLVGEVEVSVRNSANAADKLETLNQYISEMNTIVELINGVTSQTSLLALNASIEAARAGEAGKGFAVVASEISELATQTKSATTNITQLIGNVSGSITEVVTVIREMIDGINEEKEMSGNASASFGTIEEHTYAIRDNVARLTESVSQLEAANQEIADSVQTISAVSEEVSAHANETLAAEQENM
;
A
#
# COMPACT_ATOMS: atom_id res chain seq x y z
N GLN A 1 23.72 5.43 -18.07
CA GLN A 1 22.57 6.32 -17.74
C GLN A 1 21.24 5.73 -18.18
N ILE A 2 21.08 5.26 -19.42
CA ILE A 2 19.84 4.63 -19.94
C ILE A 2 19.45 3.40 -19.12
N LEU A 3 20.40 2.56 -18.75
CA LEU A 3 20.18 1.35 -17.94
C LEU A 3 19.69 1.68 -16.51
N ALA A 4 20.22 2.74 -15.91
CA ALA A 4 19.78 3.20 -14.58
C ALA A 4 18.36 3.77 -14.61
N VAL A 5 17.99 4.49 -15.66
CA VAL A 5 16.62 5.00 -15.86
C VAL A 5 15.64 3.84 -16.09
N LEU A 6 16.01 2.85 -16.90
CA LEU A 6 15.21 1.65 -17.13
C LEU A 6 15.02 0.83 -15.84
N LEU A 7 16.06 0.66 -15.05
CA LEU A 7 15.99 -0.02 -13.75
C LEU A 7 15.13 0.76 -12.76
N PHE A 8 15.21 2.09 -12.75
CA PHE A 8 14.38 2.94 -11.89
C PHE A 8 12.90 2.89 -12.32
N CYS A 9 12.62 2.97 -13.61
CA CYS A 9 11.27 2.81 -14.16
C CYS A 9 10.73 1.41 -13.87
N ALA A 10 11.53 0.36 -14.03
CA ALA A 10 11.14 -1.00 -13.70
C ALA A 10 10.87 -1.16 -12.20
N TYR A 11 11.72 -0.61 -11.33
CA TYR A 11 11.53 -0.63 -9.88
C TYR A 11 10.26 0.14 -9.47
N SER A 12 10.05 1.33 -10.02
CA SER A 12 8.84 2.14 -9.76
C SER A 12 7.57 1.44 -10.26
N TYR A 13 7.63 0.79 -11.41
CA TYR A 13 6.53 -0.01 -11.94
C TYR A 13 6.25 -1.25 -11.07
N ILE A 14 7.29 -1.96 -10.64
CA ILE A 14 7.16 -3.12 -9.73
C ILE A 14 6.63 -2.67 -8.37
N ALA A 15 7.13 -1.56 -7.81
CA ALA A 15 6.65 -1.02 -6.54
C ALA A 15 5.17 -0.58 -6.63
N ALA A 16 4.77 0.09 -7.70
CA ALA A 16 3.39 0.47 -7.96
C ALA A 16 2.50 -0.76 -8.16
N ALA A 17 2.94 -1.74 -8.95
CA ALA A 17 2.24 -2.99 -9.18
C ALA A 17 2.12 -3.83 -7.89
N THR A 18 3.17 -3.87 -7.07
CA THR A 18 3.15 -4.58 -5.77
C THR A 18 2.23 -3.88 -4.77
N SER A 19 2.22 -2.55 -4.74
CA SER A 19 1.29 -1.75 -3.93
C SER A 19 -0.16 -1.97 -4.36
N GLU A 20 -0.42 -2.01 -5.66
CA GLU A 20 -1.76 -2.27 -6.21
C GLU A 20 -2.20 -3.72 -5.94
N THR A 21 -1.30 -4.69 -6.08
CA THR A 21 -1.56 -6.11 -5.78
C THR A 21 -1.86 -6.29 -4.29
N ASN A 22 -1.07 -5.69 -3.41
CA ASN A 22 -1.27 -5.76 -1.96
C ASN A 22 -2.58 -5.06 -1.52
N SER A 23 -2.96 -3.97 -2.19
CA SER A 23 -4.25 -3.30 -1.97
C SER A 23 -5.42 -4.16 -2.45
N ARG A 24 -5.28 -4.86 -3.57
CA ARG A 24 -6.29 -5.80 -4.10
C ARG A 24 -6.44 -7.03 -3.22
N GLU A 25 -5.34 -7.61 -2.73
CA GLU A 25 -5.37 -8.74 -1.80
C GLU A 25 -6.04 -8.36 -0.48
N LYS A 26 -5.74 -7.19 0.08
CA LYS A 26 -6.40 -6.68 1.29
C LYS A 26 -7.88 -6.39 1.08
N LEU A 27 -8.25 -5.82 -0.08
CA LEU A 27 -9.65 -5.60 -0.42
C LEU A 27 -10.40 -6.93 -0.60
N GLN A 28 -9.74 -7.94 -1.13
CA GLN A 28 -10.30 -9.29 -1.28
C GLN A 28 -10.47 -9.96 0.09
N GLN A 29 -9.48 -9.88 0.97
CA GLN A 29 -9.59 -10.39 2.35
C GLN A 29 -10.73 -9.72 3.14
N VAL A 30 -10.94 -8.42 2.95
CA VAL A 30 -12.07 -7.69 3.55
C VAL A 30 -13.41 -8.18 3.00
N LYS A 31 -13.51 -8.38 1.69
CA LYS A 31 -14.72 -8.95 1.06
C LYS A 31 -15.00 -10.38 1.52
N ASP A 32 -13.95 -11.19 1.64
CA ASP A 32 -14.07 -12.58 2.10
C ASP A 32 -14.50 -12.62 3.57
N ALA A 33 -13.94 -11.77 4.44
CA ALA A 33 -14.35 -11.63 5.84
C ALA A 33 -15.79 -11.09 5.99
N GLN A 34 -16.20 -10.13 5.15
CA GLN A 34 -17.58 -9.66 5.11
C GLN A 34 -18.54 -10.77 4.64
N GLY A 35 -18.16 -11.52 3.62
CA GLY A 35 -18.99 -12.65 3.11
C GLY A 35 -19.11 -13.77 4.14
N GLU A 36 -18.08 -14.05 4.91
CA GLU A 36 -18.10 -15.02 6.01
C GLU A 36 -18.96 -14.53 7.17
N THR A 37 -18.89 -13.23 7.49
CA THR A 37 -19.73 -12.59 8.50
C THR A 37 -21.21 -12.62 8.11
N GLU A 38 -21.55 -12.29 6.87
CA GLU A 38 -22.94 -12.37 6.35
C GLU A 38 -23.46 -13.82 6.37
N LYS A 39 -22.61 -14.79 6.06
CA LYS A 39 -22.96 -16.21 6.11
C LYS A 39 -23.24 -16.68 7.54
N VAL A 40 -22.38 -16.31 8.50
CA VAL A 40 -22.57 -16.62 9.93
C VAL A 40 -23.84 -15.95 10.47
N LEU A 41 -24.08 -14.68 10.15
CA LEU A 41 -25.31 -13.98 10.54
C LEU A 41 -26.56 -14.60 9.91
N GLY A 42 -26.48 -15.03 8.66
CA GLY A 42 -27.57 -15.74 7.95
C GLY A 42 -27.86 -17.10 8.57
N ASP A 43 -26.83 -17.84 8.97
CA ASP A 43 -26.98 -19.14 9.63
C ASP A 43 -27.55 -19.00 11.05
N VAL A 44 -27.13 -17.96 11.80
CA VAL A 44 -27.70 -17.64 13.12
C VAL A 44 -29.15 -17.21 13.01
N SER A 45 -29.50 -16.36 12.05
CA SER A 45 -30.92 -15.96 11.82
C SER A 45 -31.78 -17.15 11.43
N ARG A 46 -31.28 -18.07 10.59
CA ARG A 46 -31.99 -19.29 10.20
C ARG A 46 -32.19 -20.25 11.38
N ASN A 47 -31.17 -20.40 12.23
CA ASN A 47 -31.27 -21.19 13.46
C ASN A 47 -32.25 -20.57 14.46
N ALA A 48 -32.27 -19.26 14.61
CA ALA A 48 -33.27 -18.56 15.45
C ALA A 48 -34.70 -18.75 14.94
N ASP A 49 -34.91 -18.72 13.62
CA ASP A 49 -36.23 -18.98 13.01
C ASP A 49 -36.64 -20.47 13.11
N VAL A 50 -35.71 -21.40 13.00
CA VAL A 50 -35.95 -22.85 13.24
C VAL A 50 -36.33 -23.08 14.71
N MET A 51 -35.59 -22.42 15.62
CA MET A 51 -35.91 -22.50 17.07
C MET A 51 -37.28 -21.88 17.40
N ARG A 52 -37.58 -20.71 16.80
CA ARG A 52 -38.91 -20.07 17.00
C ARG A 52 -40.02 -20.95 16.45
N ARG A 53 -39.81 -21.60 15.31
CA ARG A 53 -40.77 -22.60 14.77
C ARG A 53 -40.86 -23.84 15.67
N GLY A 54 -39.70 -24.33 16.17
CA GLY A 54 -39.73 -25.45 17.15
C GLY A 54 -40.43 -25.09 18.46
N ILE A 55 -40.17 -23.86 18.98
CA ILE A 55 -40.87 -23.39 20.19
C ILE A 55 -42.37 -23.23 19.93
N ASN A 56 -42.74 -22.64 18.78
CA ASN A 56 -44.17 -22.54 18.41
C ASN A 56 -44.79 -23.92 18.15
N GLU A 57 -44.06 -24.89 17.62
CA GLU A 57 -44.51 -26.27 17.42
C GLU A 57 -44.64 -27.00 18.75
N ILE A 58 -43.74 -26.75 19.71
CA ILE A 58 -43.84 -27.23 21.09
C ILE A 58 -45.04 -26.60 21.80
N HIS A 59 -45.23 -25.26 21.64
CA HIS A 59 -46.44 -24.60 22.21
C HIS A 59 -47.73 -25.16 21.65
N ALA A 60 -47.81 -25.35 20.33
CA ALA A 60 -48.99 -25.94 19.70
C ALA A 60 -49.23 -27.42 20.15
N LYS A 61 -48.11 -28.17 20.35
CA LYS A 61 -48.23 -29.55 20.91
C LYS A 61 -48.62 -29.55 22.36
N VAL A 62 -48.16 -28.56 23.16
CA VAL A 62 -48.57 -28.41 24.55
C VAL A 62 -50.08 -28.09 24.65
N GLU A 63 -50.60 -27.19 23.79
CA GLU A 63 -52.05 -26.93 23.71
C GLU A 63 -52.87 -28.15 23.26
N GLN A 64 -52.36 -28.91 22.27
CA GLN A 64 -52.96 -30.19 21.85
C GLN A 64 -52.92 -31.24 22.96
N LEU A 65 -51.84 -31.28 23.73
CA LEU A 65 -51.66 -32.18 24.87
C LEU A 65 -52.60 -31.80 26.02
N GLN A 66 -52.81 -30.51 26.27
CA GLN A 66 -53.80 -30.05 27.24
C GLN A 66 -55.25 -30.46 26.85
N SER A 67 -55.57 -30.31 25.54
CA SER A 67 -56.87 -30.74 25.01
C SER A 67 -57.03 -32.27 25.00
N ALA A 68 -55.93 -32.98 24.76
CA ALA A 68 -55.90 -34.44 24.76
C ALA A 68 -55.89 -35.03 26.18
N SER A 69 -55.45 -34.27 27.21
CA SER A 69 -55.45 -34.66 28.63
C SER A 69 -56.81 -34.87 29.19
N GLU A 70 -57.85 -34.27 28.56
CA GLU A 70 -59.22 -34.38 28.99
C GLU A 70 -59.94 -35.62 28.49
N THR A 71 -59.32 -36.33 27.57
CA THR A 71 -60.01 -37.49 26.97
C THR A 71 -59.12 -38.77 26.97
N THR A 72 -59.52 -39.74 27.73
CA THR A 72 -59.17 -41.16 27.63
C THR A 72 -57.70 -41.66 27.73
N LYS A 73 -57.58 -42.86 28.24
CA LYS A 73 -56.35 -43.68 28.46
C LYS A 73 -55.41 -43.75 27.25
N ASP A 74 -55.92 -43.71 26.05
CA ASP A 74 -55.16 -43.73 24.81
C ASP A 74 -54.40 -42.42 24.57
N ALA A 75 -54.94 -41.30 25.03
CA ALA A 75 -54.31 -39.99 24.91
C ALA A 75 -53.07 -39.86 25.82
N MET A 76 -53.05 -40.52 27.01
CA MET A 76 -51.87 -40.48 27.91
C MET A 76 -50.67 -41.25 27.34
N GLY A 77 -50.92 -42.31 26.57
CA GLY A 77 -49.83 -42.96 25.82
C GLY A 77 -49.21 -42.04 24.80
N GLN A 78 -50.00 -41.22 24.13
CA GLN A 78 -49.48 -40.18 23.21
C GLN A 78 -48.76 -39.04 23.93
N VAL A 79 -49.22 -38.66 25.15
CA VAL A 79 -48.53 -37.67 25.98
C VAL A 79 -47.13 -38.19 26.40
N THR A 80 -47.00 -39.44 26.81
CA THR A 80 -45.71 -40.05 27.18
C THR A 80 -44.77 -40.13 25.97
N ILE A 81 -45.29 -40.49 24.79
CA ILE A 81 -44.52 -40.48 23.55
C ILE A 81 -44.09 -39.02 23.22
N GLY A 82 -44.98 -38.06 23.29
CA GLY A 82 -44.66 -36.64 23.03
C GLY A 82 -43.64 -36.07 24.00
N ALA A 83 -43.65 -36.49 25.27
CA ALA A 83 -42.65 -36.12 26.25
C ALA A 83 -41.25 -36.72 25.93
N THR A 84 -41.23 -38.01 25.47
CA THR A 84 -39.99 -38.65 25.06
C THR A 84 -39.38 -37.95 23.81
N ASP A 85 -40.21 -37.63 22.81
CA ASP A 85 -39.81 -36.92 21.60
C ASP A 85 -39.30 -35.52 21.93
N THR A 86 -39.91 -34.83 22.91
CA THR A 86 -39.47 -33.55 23.40
C THR A 86 -38.09 -33.64 24.08
N ALA A 87 -37.86 -34.64 24.93
CA ALA A 87 -36.58 -34.88 25.57
C ALA A 87 -35.45 -35.13 24.53
N GLU A 88 -35.73 -35.88 23.47
CA GLU A 88 -34.79 -36.08 22.37
C GLU A 88 -34.54 -34.77 21.59
N ALA A 89 -35.57 -33.97 21.35
CA ALA A 89 -35.44 -32.67 20.68
C ALA A 89 -34.60 -31.69 21.54
N VAL A 90 -34.80 -31.69 22.85
CA VAL A 90 -34.02 -30.95 23.84
C VAL A 90 -32.54 -31.33 23.78
N GLN A 91 -32.23 -32.62 23.76
CA GLN A 91 -30.85 -33.06 23.66
C GLN A 91 -30.18 -32.61 22.34
N ARG A 92 -30.93 -32.73 21.23
CA ARG A 92 -30.42 -32.20 19.94
C ARG A 92 -30.21 -30.69 19.98
N GLN A 93 -31.11 -29.97 20.63
CA GLN A 93 -31.03 -28.51 20.76
C GLN A 93 -29.87 -28.06 21.67
N LEU A 94 -29.61 -28.79 22.77
CA LEU A 94 -28.42 -28.58 23.61
C LEU A 94 -27.14 -28.77 22.80
N ALA A 95 -27.05 -29.83 22.01
CA ALA A 95 -25.88 -30.07 21.13
C ALA A 95 -25.71 -28.95 20.07
N GLN A 96 -26.83 -28.40 19.55
CA GLN A 96 -26.76 -27.25 18.63
C GLN A 96 -26.33 -25.97 19.35
N THR A 97 -26.82 -25.74 20.56
CA THR A 97 -26.43 -24.59 21.40
C THR A 97 -24.95 -24.65 21.76
N GLU A 98 -24.41 -25.83 22.08
CA GLU A 98 -22.98 -26.05 22.31
C GLU A 98 -22.17 -25.74 21.05
N THR A 99 -22.62 -26.25 19.89
CA THR A 99 -21.98 -25.94 18.60
C THR A 99 -22.00 -24.45 18.27
N ILE A 100 -23.11 -23.74 18.59
CA ILE A 100 -23.21 -22.30 18.44
C ILE A 100 -22.20 -21.60 19.36
N GLY A 101 -22.11 -22.01 20.62
CA GLY A 101 -21.16 -21.50 21.59
C GLY A 101 -19.70 -21.62 21.10
N GLU A 102 -19.34 -22.80 20.58
CA GLU A 102 -18.01 -23.00 19.99
C GLU A 102 -17.75 -22.05 18.78
N LYS A 103 -18.76 -21.89 17.91
CA LYS A 103 -18.67 -20.99 16.75
C LYS A 103 -18.54 -19.52 17.17
N VAL A 104 -19.30 -19.12 18.16
CA VAL A 104 -19.24 -17.77 18.78
C VAL A 104 -17.85 -17.53 19.36
N GLY A 105 -17.29 -18.49 20.09
CA GLY A 105 -15.93 -18.41 20.63
C GLY A 105 -14.88 -18.31 19.53
N LEU A 106 -15.05 -19.06 18.43
CA LEU A 106 -14.16 -18.94 17.27
C LEU A 106 -14.23 -17.55 16.61
N VAL A 107 -15.44 -17.01 16.43
CA VAL A 107 -15.62 -15.67 15.86
C VAL A 107 -14.99 -14.61 16.75
N SER A 108 -15.12 -14.73 18.08
CA SER A 108 -14.46 -13.85 19.05
C SER A 108 -12.93 -13.88 18.90
N THR A 109 -12.36 -15.07 18.77
CA THR A 109 -10.92 -15.26 18.57
C THR A 109 -10.46 -14.61 17.26
N VAL A 110 -11.20 -14.82 16.18
CA VAL A 110 -10.90 -14.22 14.88
C VAL A 110 -11.02 -12.69 14.93
N ALA A 111 -12.01 -12.15 15.62
CA ALA A 111 -12.16 -10.72 15.81
C ALA A 111 -10.97 -10.12 16.57
N SER A 112 -10.47 -10.80 17.58
CA SER A 112 -9.26 -10.41 18.32
C SER A 112 -8.01 -10.43 17.42
N ASP A 113 -7.83 -11.49 16.61
CA ASP A 113 -6.69 -11.60 15.67
C ASP A 113 -6.75 -10.48 14.60
N ILE A 114 -7.94 -10.16 14.09
CA ILE A 114 -8.12 -9.05 13.16
C ILE A 114 -7.72 -7.73 13.83
N THR A 115 -8.10 -7.50 15.07
CA THR A 115 -7.73 -6.29 15.82
C THR A 115 -6.21 -6.15 15.97
N GLU A 116 -5.53 -7.23 16.36
CA GLU A 116 -4.06 -7.24 16.46
C GLU A 116 -3.39 -6.94 15.10
N ARG A 117 -3.93 -7.55 14.04
CA ARG A 117 -3.40 -7.31 12.68
C ARG A 117 -3.61 -5.88 12.22
N MET A 118 -4.74 -5.26 12.58
CA MET A 118 -5.01 -3.85 12.27
C MET A 118 -4.05 -2.91 13.00
N GLU A 119 -3.74 -3.17 14.26
CA GLU A 119 -2.75 -2.39 15.01
C GLU A 119 -1.37 -2.46 14.35
N LYS A 120 -0.95 -3.66 13.94
CA LYS A 120 0.29 -3.85 13.18
C LYS A 120 0.25 -3.10 11.84
N THR A 121 -0.89 -3.15 11.15
CA THR A 121 -1.08 -2.43 9.88
C THR A 121 -0.98 -0.93 10.08
N LEU A 122 -1.64 -0.37 11.09
CA LEU A 122 -1.55 1.06 11.42
C LEU A 122 -0.11 1.49 11.70
N SER A 123 0.64 0.69 12.46
CA SER A 123 2.06 0.96 12.74
C SER A 123 2.91 0.97 11.47
N VAL A 124 2.64 0.04 10.54
CA VAL A 124 3.34 0.00 9.24
C VAL A 124 2.98 1.21 8.37
N LEU A 125 1.70 1.62 8.38
CA LEU A 125 1.23 2.80 7.64
C LEU A 125 1.84 4.09 8.19
N GLU A 126 1.90 4.25 9.51
CA GLU A 126 2.56 5.39 10.16
C GLU A 126 4.02 5.50 9.74
N LYS A 127 4.73 4.37 9.77
CA LYS A 127 6.11 4.32 9.29
C LYS A 127 6.21 4.63 7.80
N GLY A 128 5.34 4.04 6.97
CA GLY A 128 5.32 4.29 5.53
C GLY A 128 5.06 5.77 5.20
N LYS A 129 4.18 6.44 5.93
CA LYS A 129 3.96 7.89 5.81
C LYS A 129 5.21 8.69 6.17
N ALA A 130 5.85 8.37 7.30
CA ALA A 130 7.08 9.03 7.72
C ALA A 130 8.23 8.84 6.71
N ASP A 131 8.33 7.64 6.12
CA ASP A 131 9.29 7.35 5.07
C ASP A 131 8.99 8.17 3.80
N MET A 132 7.71 8.35 3.43
CA MET A 132 7.30 9.22 2.31
C MET A 132 7.59 10.69 2.58
N ASP A 133 7.32 11.18 3.77
CA ASP A 133 7.64 12.57 4.17
C ASP A 133 9.16 12.81 4.10
N THR A 134 9.95 11.84 4.53
CA THR A 134 11.41 11.87 4.43
C THR A 134 11.84 11.91 2.96
N LEU A 135 11.26 11.06 2.12
CA LEU A 135 11.55 11.00 0.69
C LEU A 135 11.21 12.34 -0.01
N VAL A 136 10.06 12.95 0.31
CA VAL A 136 9.70 14.28 -0.21
C VAL A 136 10.76 15.31 0.19
N GLY A 137 11.24 15.27 1.43
CA GLY A 137 12.33 16.14 1.90
C GLY A 137 13.64 15.94 1.12
N GLU A 138 14.03 14.70 0.86
CA GLU A 138 15.23 14.37 0.07
C GLU A 138 15.09 14.79 -1.39
N VAL A 139 13.90 14.64 -1.97
CA VAL A 139 13.56 15.11 -3.31
C VAL A 139 13.74 16.63 -3.40
N GLU A 140 13.26 17.40 -2.42
CA GLU A 140 13.44 18.86 -2.39
C GLU A 140 14.92 19.27 -2.29
N VAL A 141 15.72 18.54 -1.53
CA VAL A 141 17.17 18.75 -1.47
C VAL A 141 17.80 18.44 -2.83
N SER A 142 17.37 17.38 -3.50
CA SER A 142 17.90 16.97 -4.82
C SER A 142 17.57 18.00 -5.90
N VAL A 143 16.34 18.55 -5.92
CA VAL A 143 15.99 19.66 -6.83
C VAL A 143 16.90 20.86 -6.60
N ARG A 144 17.10 21.24 -5.34
CA ARG A 144 17.96 22.38 -4.97
C ARG A 144 19.41 22.16 -5.39
N ASN A 145 19.94 20.97 -5.17
CA ASN A 145 21.30 20.61 -5.56
C ASN A 145 21.46 20.64 -7.09
N SER A 146 20.48 20.11 -7.82
CA SER A 146 20.46 20.11 -9.28
C SER A 146 20.38 21.54 -9.84
N ALA A 147 19.52 22.39 -9.27
CA ALA A 147 19.45 23.80 -9.65
C ALA A 147 20.78 24.54 -9.39
N ASN A 148 21.43 24.25 -8.26
CA ASN A 148 22.74 24.83 -7.92
C ASN A 148 23.84 24.36 -8.89
N ALA A 149 23.79 23.09 -9.30
CA ALA A 149 24.72 22.54 -10.30
C ALA A 149 24.51 23.22 -11.67
N ALA A 150 23.25 23.44 -12.08
CA ALA A 150 22.94 24.17 -13.32
C ALA A 150 23.49 25.60 -13.30
N ASP A 151 23.31 26.33 -12.21
CA ASP A 151 23.84 27.69 -12.02
C ASP A 151 25.38 27.75 -12.12
N LYS A 152 26.05 26.75 -11.52
CA LYS A 152 27.52 26.64 -11.62
C LYS A 152 27.99 26.33 -13.04
N LEU A 153 27.25 25.53 -13.78
CA LEU A 153 27.55 25.25 -15.18
C LEU A 153 27.27 26.46 -16.06
N GLU A 154 26.28 27.28 -15.78
CA GLU A 154 26.04 28.54 -16.48
C GLU A 154 27.20 29.51 -16.24
N THR A 155 27.66 29.61 -14.99
CA THR A 155 28.86 30.39 -14.65
C THR A 155 30.10 29.89 -15.38
N LEU A 156 30.27 28.56 -15.44
CA LEU A 156 31.39 27.96 -16.19
C LEU A 156 31.30 28.25 -17.69
N ASN A 157 30.11 28.24 -18.27
CA ASN A 157 29.89 28.59 -19.67
C ASN A 157 30.27 30.05 -19.96
N GLN A 158 30.03 30.97 -19.01
CA GLN A 158 30.50 32.35 -19.10
C GLN A 158 32.01 32.42 -19.15
N TYR A 159 32.73 31.70 -18.26
CA TYR A 159 34.20 31.65 -18.29
C TYR A 159 34.73 31.07 -19.59
N ILE A 160 34.11 30.06 -20.15
CA ILE A 160 34.43 29.49 -21.45
C ILE A 160 34.25 30.52 -22.56
N SER A 161 33.20 31.31 -22.52
CA SER A 161 32.99 32.41 -23.46
C SER A 161 34.07 33.50 -23.36
N GLU A 162 34.49 33.85 -22.12
CA GLU A 162 35.61 34.79 -21.90
C GLU A 162 36.93 34.21 -22.42
N MET A 163 37.20 32.92 -22.17
CA MET A 163 38.38 32.26 -22.71
C MET A 163 38.39 32.29 -24.24
N ASN A 164 37.26 32.08 -24.89
CA ASN A 164 37.18 32.16 -26.35
C ASN A 164 37.54 33.57 -26.85
N THR A 165 37.07 34.61 -26.18
CA THR A 165 37.42 35.99 -26.49
C THR A 165 38.93 36.25 -26.35
N ILE A 166 39.55 35.71 -25.30
CA ILE A 166 41.00 35.81 -25.09
C ILE A 166 41.76 35.11 -26.21
N VAL A 167 41.35 33.93 -26.60
CA VAL A 167 41.97 33.14 -27.67
C VAL A 167 41.84 33.86 -29.03
N GLU A 168 40.70 34.47 -29.31
CA GLU A 168 40.52 35.34 -30.50
C GLU A 168 41.47 36.51 -30.50
N LEU A 169 41.69 37.20 -29.35
CA LEU A 169 42.64 38.25 -29.22
C LEU A 169 44.05 37.78 -29.48
N ILE A 170 44.46 36.62 -28.89
CA ILE A 170 45.80 36.05 -29.13
C ILE A 170 45.98 35.68 -30.60
N ASN A 171 44.98 35.12 -31.27
CA ASN A 171 44.99 34.85 -32.70
C ASN A 171 45.18 36.12 -33.53
N GLY A 172 44.49 37.23 -33.12
CA GLY A 172 44.67 38.54 -33.74
C GLY A 172 46.10 39.05 -33.61
N VAL A 173 46.66 39.03 -32.38
CA VAL A 173 48.04 39.44 -32.09
C VAL A 173 49.05 38.56 -32.86
N THR A 174 48.83 37.27 -32.88
CA THR A 174 49.72 36.30 -33.59
C THR A 174 49.70 36.55 -35.08
N SER A 175 48.55 36.82 -35.67
CA SER A 175 48.43 37.14 -37.10
C SER A 175 49.12 38.45 -37.44
N GLN A 176 49.02 39.49 -36.59
CA GLN A 176 49.77 40.74 -36.74
C GLN A 176 51.27 40.54 -36.58
N THR A 177 51.66 39.73 -35.60
CA THR A 177 53.10 39.39 -35.37
C THR A 177 53.68 38.68 -36.58
N SER A 178 52.95 37.72 -37.16
CA SER A 178 53.37 36.99 -38.37
C SER A 178 53.53 37.95 -39.57
N LEU A 179 52.61 38.90 -39.73
CA LEU A 179 52.67 39.96 -40.76
C LEU A 179 53.86 40.89 -40.56
N LEU A 180 54.13 41.31 -39.32
CA LEU A 180 55.30 42.15 -38.96
C LEU A 180 56.62 41.39 -39.23
N ALA A 181 56.70 40.11 -38.87
CA ALA A 181 57.84 39.26 -39.09
C ALA A 181 58.10 39.08 -40.60
N LEU A 182 57.05 38.87 -41.40
CA LEU A 182 57.12 38.77 -42.84
C LEU A 182 57.68 40.10 -43.45
N ASN A 183 57.16 41.24 -43.05
CA ASN A 183 57.63 42.54 -43.50
C ASN A 183 59.09 42.77 -43.12
N ALA A 184 59.49 42.40 -41.90
CA ALA A 184 60.85 42.47 -41.42
C ALA A 184 61.76 41.53 -42.25
N SER A 185 61.34 40.32 -42.57
CA SER A 185 62.11 39.37 -43.44
C SER A 185 62.31 39.94 -44.83
N ILE A 186 61.28 40.57 -45.39
CA ILE A 186 61.36 41.24 -46.71
C ILE A 186 62.41 42.38 -46.70
N GLU A 187 62.39 43.24 -45.69
CA GLU A 187 63.28 44.39 -45.59
C GLU A 187 64.75 43.93 -45.26
N ALA A 188 64.88 42.88 -44.43
CA ALA A 188 66.14 42.26 -44.18
C ALA A 188 66.79 41.64 -45.47
N ALA A 189 66.02 40.99 -46.31
CA ALA A 189 66.40 40.49 -47.58
C ALA A 189 66.82 41.64 -48.53
N ARG A 190 66.14 42.77 -48.45
CA ARG A 190 66.40 43.99 -49.24
C ARG A 190 67.71 44.68 -48.84
N ALA A 191 68.13 44.54 -47.54
CA ALA A 191 69.40 45.04 -47.04
C ALA A 191 70.64 44.16 -47.39
N GLY A 192 70.45 43.04 -48.04
CA GLY A 192 71.53 42.14 -48.50
C GLY A 192 72.37 41.61 -47.35
N GLU A 193 73.69 41.60 -47.48
CA GLU A 193 74.63 41.11 -46.47
C GLU A 193 74.47 41.72 -45.07
N ALA A 194 74.17 43.02 -45.00
CA ALA A 194 73.96 43.72 -43.74
C ALA A 194 72.63 43.30 -42.99
N GLY A 195 71.69 42.71 -43.69
CA GLY A 195 70.43 42.26 -43.15
C GLY A 195 70.42 40.83 -42.68
N LYS A 196 71.43 40.00 -42.88
CA LYS A 196 71.44 38.56 -42.57
C LYS A 196 71.00 38.22 -41.11
N GLY A 197 71.55 38.96 -40.13
CA GLY A 197 71.16 38.75 -38.72
C GLY A 197 69.68 39.07 -38.42
N PHE A 198 69.14 40.12 -39.06
CA PHE A 198 67.74 40.50 -38.91
C PHE A 198 66.82 39.50 -39.63
N ALA A 199 67.25 38.94 -40.76
CA ALA A 199 66.46 37.92 -41.45
C ALA A 199 66.28 36.64 -40.62
N VAL A 200 67.27 36.20 -39.87
CA VAL A 200 67.18 35.05 -38.96
C VAL A 200 66.17 35.35 -37.81
N VAL A 201 66.28 36.52 -37.21
CA VAL A 201 65.39 36.91 -36.13
C VAL A 201 63.89 37.01 -36.64
N ALA A 202 63.76 37.61 -37.81
CA ALA A 202 62.42 37.73 -38.41
C ALA A 202 61.81 36.34 -38.75
N SER A 203 62.61 35.40 -39.25
CA SER A 203 62.22 34.02 -39.50
C SER A 203 61.82 33.31 -38.20
N GLU A 204 62.61 33.48 -37.14
CA GLU A 204 62.28 32.89 -35.80
C GLU A 204 60.99 33.44 -35.24
N ILE A 205 60.77 34.77 -35.35
CA ILE A 205 59.49 35.41 -34.94
C ILE A 205 58.33 34.87 -35.74
N SER A 206 58.45 34.66 -37.04
CA SER A 206 57.46 34.09 -37.91
C SER A 206 57.10 32.64 -37.54
N GLU A 207 58.13 31.84 -37.21
CA GLU A 207 57.98 30.47 -36.75
C GLU A 207 57.25 30.41 -35.40
N LEU A 208 57.67 31.22 -34.42
CA LEU A 208 57.03 31.36 -33.15
C LEU A 208 55.55 31.80 -33.29
N ALA A 209 55.27 32.74 -34.17
CA ALA A 209 53.88 33.16 -34.48
C ALA A 209 53.06 32.01 -35.06
N THR A 210 53.64 31.21 -35.96
CA THR A 210 52.97 30.04 -36.53
C THR A 210 52.68 28.97 -35.48
N GLN A 211 53.67 28.67 -34.63
CA GLN A 211 53.52 27.71 -33.52
C GLN A 211 52.44 28.20 -32.53
N THR A 212 52.45 29.49 -32.18
CA THR A 212 51.45 30.11 -31.30
C THR A 212 50.06 30.03 -31.92
N LYS A 213 49.90 30.26 -33.21
CA LYS A 213 48.64 30.12 -33.96
C LYS A 213 48.13 28.69 -33.94
N SER A 214 49.01 27.72 -34.13
CA SER A 214 48.65 26.29 -34.03
C SER A 214 48.17 25.93 -32.62
N ALA A 215 48.88 26.40 -31.59
CA ALA A 215 48.51 26.19 -30.19
C ALA A 215 47.15 26.82 -29.87
N THR A 216 46.88 28.05 -30.30
CA THR A 216 45.58 28.72 -30.12
C THR A 216 44.44 28.01 -30.86
N THR A 217 44.70 27.47 -32.04
CA THR A 217 43.73 26.64 -32.77
C THR A 217 43.35 25.38 -31.95
N ASN A 218 44.31 24.70 -31.38
CA ASN A 218 44.07 23.55 -30.50
C ASN A 218 43.29 23.96 -29.24
N ILE A 219 43.59 25.12 -28.65
CA ILE A 219 42.87 25.65 -27.50
C ILE A 219 41.43 25.96 -27.89
N THR A 220 41.17 26.57 -29.05
CA THR A 220 39.79 26.82 -29.55
C THR A 220 39.01 25.53 -29.66
N GLN A 221 39.62 24.48 -30.17
CA GLN A 221 39.00 23.16 -30.29
C GLN A 221 38.67 22.59 -28.91
N LEU A 222 39.58 22.70 -27.96
CA LEU A 222 39.34 22.25 -26.57
C LEU A 222 38.22 23.04 -25.91
N ILE A 223 38.19 24.37 -26.09
CA ILE A 223 37.11 25.25 -25.64
C ILE A 223 35.74 24.81 -26.21
N GLY A 224 35.69 24.53 -27.52
CA GLY A 224 34.51 24.00 -28.17
C GLY A 224 34.04 22.68 -27.59
N ASN A 225 34.95 21.74 -27.36
CA ASN A 225 34.64 20.45 -26.76
C ASN A 225 34.12 20.61 -25.33
N VAL A 226 34.72 21.47 -24.50
CA VAL A 226 34.29 21.76 -23.13
C VAL A 226 32.90 22.41 -23.15
N SER A 227 32.66 23.41 -24.02
CA SER A 227 31.36 24.06 -24.17
C SER A 227 30.26 23.06 -24.58
N GLY A 228 30.57 22.15 -25.48
CA GLY A 228 29.68 21.07 -25.87
C GLY A 228 29.32 20.18 -24.67
N SER A 229 30.34 19.74 -23.93
CA SER A 229 30.14 18.92 -22.73
C SER A 229 29.34 19.62 -21.65
N ILE A 230 29.54 20.92 -21.44
CA ILE A 230 28.72 21.71 -20.50
C ILE A 230 27.25 21.70 -20.94
N THR A 231 26.99 21.90 -22.23
CA THR A 231 25.61 21.90 -22.77
C THR A 231 24.93 20.56 -22.57
N GLU A 232 25.64 19.46 -22.79
CA GLU A 232 25.15 18.11 -22.54
C GLU A 232 24.81 17.91 -21.06
N VAL A 233 25.70 18.30 -20.14
CA VAL A 233 25.47 18.15 -18.70
C VAL A 233 24.28 19.02 -18.25
N VAL A 234 24.14 20.23 -18.77
CA VAL A 234 22.96 21.10 -18.47
C VAL A 234 21.66 20.42 -18.92
N THR A 235 21.69 19.77 -20.08
CA THR A 235 20.52 19.02 -20.57
C THR A 235 20.17 17.86 -19.63
N VAL A 236 21.17 17.05 -19.24
CA VAL A 236 20.98 15.95 -18.30
C VAL A 236 20.45 16.43 -16.94
N ILE A 237 20.94 17.59 -16.45
CA ILE A 237 20.44 18.17 -15.19
C ILE A 237 18.96 18.56 -15.32
N ARG A 238 18.52 19.10 -16.45
CA ARG A 238 17.11 19.44 -16.68
C ARG A 238 16.25 18.19 -16.69
N GLU A 239 16.64 17.18 -17.44
CA GLU A 239 15.94 15.89 -17.45
C GLU A 239 15.90 15.24 -16.05
N MET A 240 16.96 15.40 -15.28
CA MET A 240 17.00 14.93 -13.89
C MET A 240 16.03 15.71 -13.00
N ILE A 241 15.91 17.03 -13.16
CA ILE A 241 14.94 17.86 -12.42
C ILE A 241 13.50 17.44 -12.78
N ASP A 242 13.22 17.20 -14.05
CA ASP A 242 11.90 16.73 -14.49
C ASP A 242 11.56 15.36 -13.87
N GLY A 243 12.50 14.41 -13.91
CA GLY A 243 12.33 13.11 -13.27
C GLY A 243 12.15 13.18 -11.75
N ILE A 244 12.87 14.10 -11.08
CA ILE A 244 12.72 14.34 -9.64
C ILE A 244 11.33 14.94 -9.32
N ASN A 245 10.79 15.79 -10.19
CA ASN A 245 9.42 16.32 -10.01
C ASN A 245 8.35 15.23 -10.17
N GLU A 246 8.52 14.30 -11.10
CA GLU A 246 7.66 13.11 -11.22
C GLU A 246 7.75 12.22 -9.97
N GLU A 247 8.96 12.04 -9.43
CA GLU A 247 9.16 11.28 -8.19
C GLU A 247 8.46 11.94 -6.99
N LYS A 248 8.47 13.28 -6.92
CA LYS A 248 7.71 14.04 -5.90
C LYS A 248 6.21 13.79 -6.00
N GLU A 249 5.68 13.82 -7.21
CA GLU A 249 4.24 13.55 -7.45
C GLU A 249 3.89 12.11 -7.06
N MET A 250 4.72 11.14 -7.47
CA MET A 250 4.51 9.73 -7.11
C MET A 250 4.56 9.51 -5.60
N SER A 251 5.48 10.17 -4.91
CA SER A 251 5.59 10.10 -3.44
C SER A 251 4.36 10.70 -2.76
N GLY A 252 3.84 11.81 -3.28
CA GLY A 252 2.59 12.41 -2.84
C GLY A 252 1.39 11.48 -3.01
N ASN A 253 1.30 10.82 -4.16
CA ASN A 253 0.25 9.83 -4.44
C ASN A 253 0.36 8.60 -3.54
N ALA A 254 1.57 8.13 -3.26
CA ALA A 254 1.81 7.05 -2.31
C ALA A 254 1.39 7.43 -0.89
N SER A 255 1.74 8.64 -0.43
CA SER A 255 1.32 9.17 0.88
C SER A 255 -0.21 9.26 0.99
N ALA A 256 -0.88 9.75 -0.05
CA ALA A 256 -2.34 9.78 -0.11
C ALA A 256 -2.96 8.37 -0.06
N SER A 257 -2.33 7.40 -0.73
CA SER A 257 -2.76 6.00 -0.71
C SER A 257 -2.64 5.40 0.69
N PHE A 258 -1.55 5.68 1.42
CA PHE A 258 -1.41 5.28 2.82
C PHE A 258 -2.50 5.91 3.69
N GLY A 259 -2.85 7.18 3.45
CA GLY A 259 -3.98 7.83 4.12
C GLY A 259 -5.30 7.11 3.91
N THR A 260 -5.58 6.71 2.67
CA THR A 260 -6.78 5.96 2.33
C THR A 260 -6.81 4.57 2.99
N ILE A 261 -5.66 3.87 3.01
CA ILE A 261 -5.56 2.56 3.68
C ILE A 261 -5.75 2.71 5.19
N GLU A 262 -5.22 3.78 5.78
CA GLU A 262 -5.42 4.09 7.20
C GLU A 262 -6.90 4.30 7.53
N GLU A 263 -7.61 5.10 6.74
CA GLU A 263 -9.06 5.31 6.88
C GLU A 263 -9.84 3.99 6.80
N HIS A 264 -9.53 3.16 5.81
CA HIS A 264 -10.15 1.84 5.68
C HIS A 264 -9.81 0.92 6.86
N THR A 265 -8.60 1.02 7.41
CA THR A 265 -8.21 0.24 8.58
C THR A 265 -8.99 0.67 9.81
N TYR A 266 -9.23 1.96 10.01
CA TYR A 266 -10.12 2.45 11.08
C TYR A 266 -11.56 2.01 10.87
N ALA A 267 -12.08 2.03 9.64
CA ALA A 267 -13.42 1.53 9.35
C ALA A 267 -13.55 0.02 9.63
N ILE A 268 -12.52 -0.77 9.33
CA ILE A 268 -12.49 -2.20 9.68
C ILE A 268 -12.50 -2.36 11.20
N ARG A 269 -11.72 -1.56 11.94
CA ARG A 269 -11.69 -1.60 13.41
C ARG A 269 -13.07 -1.35 14.01
N ASP A 270 -13.80 -0.37 13.47
CA ASP A 270 -15.14 -0.07 13.91
C ASP A 270 -16.11 -1.23 13.63
N ASN A 271 -15.99 -1.85 12.46
CA ASN A 271 -16.79 -3.03 12.11
C ASN A 271 -16.44 -4.24 13.01
N VAL A 272 -15.18 -4.43 13.37
CA VAL A 272 -14.77 -5.50 14.30
C VAL A 272 -15.28 -5.22 15.71
N ALA A 273 -15.27 -3.96 16.17
CA ALA A 273 -15.87 -3.60 17.45
C ALA A 273 -17.39 -3.92 17.48
N ARG A 274 -18.12 -3.58 16.41
CA ARG A 274 -19.53 -3.94 16.27
C ARG A 274 -19.75 -5.45 16.16
N LEU A 275 -18.85 -6.15 15.48
CA LEU A 275 -18.87 -7.62 15.43
C LEU A 275 -18.70 -8.21 16.82
N THR A 276 -17.75 -7.71 17.61
CA THR A 276 -17.51 -8.17 18.99
C THR A 276 -18.72 -7.93 19.88
N GLU A 277 -19.37 -6.79 19.74
CA GLU A 277 -20.64 -6.50 20.44
C GLU A 277 -21.74 -7.49 20.02
N SER A 278 -21.86 -7.74 18.72
CA SER A 278 -22.85 -8.70 18.20
C SER A 278 -22.58 -10.13 18.67
N VAL A 279 -21.31 -10.52 18.75
CA VAL A 279 -20.85 -11.81 19.29
C VAL A 279 -21.25 -11.94 20.77
N SER A 280 -21.03 -10.88 21.56
CA SER A 280 -21.43 -10.87 22.98
C SER A 280 -22.95 -10.99 23.15
N GLN A 281 -23.73 -10.31 22.29
CA GLN A 281 -25.19 -10.45 22.29
C GLN A 281 -25.63 -11.86 21.87
N LEU A 282 -24.94 -12.47 20.90
CA LEU A 282 -25.19 -13.85 20.50
C LEU A 282 -24.86 -14.84 21.60
N GLU A 283 -23.77 -14.61 22.34
CA GLU A 283 -23.38 -15.44 23.48
C GLU A 283 -24.46 -15.39 24.59
N ALA A 284 -24.92 -14.17 24.92
CA ALA A 284 -26.02 -13.99 25.88
C ALA A 284 -27.32 -14.66 25.42
N ALA A 285 -27.69 -14.47 24.14
CA ALA A 285 -28.89 -15.10 23.58
C ALA A 285 -28.73 -16.63 23.54
N ASN A 286 -27.57 -17.16 23.21
CA ASN A 286 -27.32 -18.59 23.22
C ASN A 286 -27.40 -19.19 24.63
N GLN A 287 -26.93 -18.44 25.65
CA GLN A 287 -27.10 -18.84 27.04
C GLN A 287 -28.56 -18.86 27.47
N GLU A 288 -29.33 -17.83 27.08
CA GLU A 288 -30.78 -17.79 27.34
C GLU A 288 -31.53 -18.94 26.69
N ILE A 289 -31.11 -19.35 25.49
CA ILE A 289 -31.60 -20.53 24.80
C ILE A 289 -31.24 -21.78 25.61
N ALA A 290 -29.99 -21.93 26.06
CA ALA A 290 -29.56 -23.06 26.85
C ALA A 290 -30.38 -23.22 28.14
N ASP A 291 -30.59 -22.10 28.84
CA ASP A 291 -31.40 -22.06 30.07
C ASP A 291 -32.88 -22.42 29.80
N SER A 292 -33.43 -21.93 28.68
CA SER A 292 -34.76 -22.26 28.23
C SER A 292 -34.92 -23.74 27.91
N VAL A 293 -33.94 -24.31 27.21
CA VAL A 293 -33.92 -25.72 26.85
C VAL A 293 -33.81 -26.61 28.09
N GLN A 294 -33.02 -26.19 29.08
CA GLN A 294 -32.91 -26.90 30.35
C GLN A 294 -34.26 -26.87 31.12
N THR A 295 -34.92 -25.73 31.09
CA THR A 295 -36.27 -25.59 31.66
C THR A 295 -37.30 -26.49 30.96
N ILE A 296 -37.23 -26.56 29.61
CA ILE A 296 -38.09 -27.45 28.81
C ILE A 296 -37.80 -28.92 29.16
N SER A 297 -36.53 -29.29 29.40
CA SER A 297 -36.16 -30.65 29.84
C SER A 297 -36.83 -31.01 31.15
N ALA A 298 -36.73 -30.13 32.16
CA ALA A 298 -37.31 -30.31 33.49
C ALA A 298 -38.85 -30.43 33.40
N VAL A 299 -39.49 -29.54 32.58
CA VAL A 299 -40.94 -29.58 32.36
C VAL A 299 -41.34 -30.86 31.65
N SER A 300 -40.55 -31.35 30.66
CA SER A 300 -40.84 -32.59 29.95
C SER A 300 -40.77 -33.80 30.88
N GLU A 301 -39.81 -33.84 31.78
CA GLU A 301 -39.72 -34.91 32.82
C GLU A 301 -40.90 -34.89 33.76
N GLU A 302 -41.35 -33.68 34.18
CA GLU A 302 -42.52 -33.49 35.05
C GLU A 302 -43.83 -33.92 34.36
N VAL A 303 -43.99 -33.54 33.07
CA VAL A 303 -45.13 -33.95 32.23
C VAL A 303 -45.18 -35.49 32.07
N SER A 304 -44.05 -36.10 31.84
CA SER A 304 -43.95 -37.57 31.75
C SER A 304 -44.31 -38.25 33.08
N ALA A 305 -43.84 -37.71 34.20
CA ALA A 305 -44.21 -38.20 35.52
C ALA A 305 -45.70 -38.04 35.80
N HIS A 306 -46.28 -36.85 35.49
CA HIS A 306 -47.70 -36.63 35.65
C HIS A 306 -48.57 -37.47 34.71
N ALA A 307 -48.11 -37.70 33.49
CA ALA A 307 -48.80 -38.62 32.56
C ALA A 307 -48.79 -40.05 33.11
N ASN A 308 -47.68 -40.49 33.68
CA ASN A 308 -47.59 -41.82 34.30
C ASN A 308 -48.41 -41.89 35.60
N GLU A 309 -48.43 -40.82 36.40
CA GLU A 309 -49.29 -40.73 37.58
C GLU A 309 -50.78 -40.75 37.20
N THR A 310 -51.16 -40.04 36.13
CA THR A 310 -52.52 -40.05 35.61
C THR A 310 -52.90 -41.42 35.05
N LEU A 311 -52.01 -42.05 34.32
CA LEU A 311 -52.21 -43.44 33.86
C LEU A 311 -52.34 -44.43 35.03
N ALA A 312 -51.55 -44.28 36.08
CA ALA A 312 -51.62 -45.07 37.27
C ALA A 312 -52.95 -44.81 38.03
N ALA A 313 -53.36 -43.54 38.15
CA ALA A 313 -54.63 -43.15 38.76
C ALA A 313 -55.85 -43.69 37.98
N GLU A 314 -55.82 -43.69 36.65
CA GLU A 314 -56.86 -44.28 35.82
C GLU A 314 -56.85 -45.81 35.85
N GLN A 315 -55.68 -46.41 36.02
CA GLN A 315 -55.63 -47.87 36.24
C GLN A 315 -56.16 -48.31 37.60
N GLU A 316 -55.99 -47.44 38.60
CA GLU A 316 -56.61 -47.66 39.90
C GLU A 316 -58.18 -47.42 39.89
N ASN A 317 -58.65 -46.58 38.96
CA ASN A 317 -60.07 -46.31 38.78
C ASN A 317 -60.79 -47.29 37.88
N MET A 318 -60.08 -48.22 37.26
CA MET A 318 -60.66 -49.39 36.55
C MET A 318 -60.53 -50.65 37.35
#